data_d1e974083fe6f2e978acd6d38594ea44
#
_entry.id   d1e974083fe6f2e978acd6d38594ea44
#
_cell.length_a   1.000
_cell.length_b   1.000
_cell.length_c   1.000
_cell.angle_alpha   90.00
_cell.angle_beta   90.00
_cell.angle_gamma   90.00
#
_symmetry.space_group_name_H-M   'P 1'
#
loop_
_entity.id
_entity.type
_entity.pdbx_description
1 polymer ?
#
loop_
_entity_poly.entity_id
_entity_poly.type
_entity_poly.pdbx_seq_one_letter_code
_entity_poly.pdbx_strand_id
1 'polypeptide(L)'
;MVNNKLHIIMPVKDSLEMAERAIRAIVDSGHTLCVYDDNSLKDNAKRLDKLATETNIQVVHISDLTDHPSPNYRLVLQLAQKQALTENKHLVIVESDVMIQPETLNRMVEEIQPEVGMVAAVTVDENGEYNFPYHYLRRLRYRCLAKKTIQTKKRFSFCCTLLTNELLRKADFQLLDPTKNWYDVTISHWSVALGLRNLLMLDNPVLHFPHASRPWKRLKYTNPLLYYWRKFTQHKDRI
;
A
#
# COMPACT_ATOMS: atom_id res chain seq x y z
N MET A 1 23.71 -3.29 1.58
CA MET A 1 22.76 -4.00 0.71
C MET A 1 21.38 -3.97 1.38
N VAL A 2 20.54 -3.00 1.01
CA VAL A 2 19.21 -2.75 1.60
C VAL A 2 18.20 -3.80 1.15
N ASN A 3 18.35 -4.35 -0.07
CA ASN A 3 17.44 -5.35 -0.66
C ASN A 3 17.15 -6.58 0.21
N ASN A 4 18.06 -6.95 1.10
CA ASN A 4 17.87 -8.13 1.94
C ASN A 4 17.04 -7.86 3.22
N LYS A 5 16.65 -6.60 3.49
CA LYS A 5 15.92 -6.20 4.70
C LYS A 5 14.41 -6.04 4.48
N LEU A 6 13.94 -6.05 3.24
CA LEU A 6 12.56 -5.77 2.89
C LEU A 6 11.86 -6.99 2.31
N HIS A 7 10.63 -7.23 2.77
CA HIS A 7 9.62 -8.03 2.10
C HIS A 7 8.60 -7.06 1.50
N ILE A 8 8.60 -6.93 0.18
CA ILE A 8 7.76 -5.93 -0.51
C ILE A 8 6.58 -6.67 -1.13
N ILE A 9 5.37 -6.17 -0.88
CA ILE A 9 4.15 -6.74 -1.43
C ILE A 9 3.34 -5.71 -2.20
N MET A 10 2.59 -6.20 -3.19
CA MET A 10 1.60 -5.44 -3.94
C MET A 10 0.33 -6.26 -4.11
N PRO A 11 -0.78 -5.88 -3.44
CA PRO A 11 -2.09 -6.45 -3.73
C PRO A 11 -2.60 -5.94 -5.07
N VAL A 12 -3.06 -6.86 -5.93
CA VAL A 12 -3.57 -6.53 -7.28
C VAL A 12 -4.93 -7.16 -7.49
N LYS A 13 -5.85 -6.43 -8.13
CA LYS A 13 -7.07 -6.94 -8.70
C LYS A 13 -7.42 -6.19 -9.98
N ASP A 14 -7.39 -6.88 -11.10
CA ASP A 14 -7.83 -6.47 -12.45
C ASP A 14 -7.15 -5.25 -13.09
N SER A 15 -6.69 -4.25 -12.38
CA SER A 15 -6.09 -3.02 -12.95
C SER A 15 -4.66 -3.20 -13.46
N LEU A 16 -4.44 -4.10 -14.41
CA LEU A 16 -3.10 -4.53 -14.79
C LEU A 16 -2.23 -3.44 -15.45
N GLU A 17 -2.80 -2.52 -16.20
CA GLU A 17 -2.01 -1.47 -16.85
C GLU A 17 -1.24 -0.62 -15.83
N MET A 18 -1.94 -0.20 -14.77
CA MET A 18 -1.32 0.56 -13.69
C MET A 18 -0.44 -0.32 -12.81
N ALA A 19 -0.89 -1.54 -12.50
CA ALA A 19 -0.11 -2.49 -11.71
C ALA A 19 1.21 -2.84 -12.38
N GLU A 20 1.24 -3.07 -13.69
CA GLU A 20 2.46 -3.34 -14.44
C GLU A 20 3.47 -2.18 -14.35
N ARG A 21 3.01 -0.94 -14.48
CA ARG A 21 3.87 0.25 -14.31
C ARG A 21 4.43 0.32 -12.89
N ALA A 22 3.61 0.08 -11.88
CA ALA A 22 4.03 0.08 -10.47
C ALA A 22 5.02 -1.06 -10.17
N ILE A 23 4.77 -2.25 -10.70
CA ILE A 23 5.67 -3.42 -10.59
C ILE A 23 7.03 -3.09 -11.21
N ARG A 24 7.06 -2.59 -12.44
CA ARG A 24 8.30 -2.22 -13.12
C ARG A 24 9.08 -1.15 -12.34
N ALA A 25 8.42 -0.13 -11.80
CA ALA A 25 9.07 0.90 -10.97
C ALA A 25 9.78 0.31 -9.74
N ILE A 26 9.21 -0.74 -9.12
CA ILE A 26 9.84 -1.43 -7.98
C ILE A 26 11.02 -2.29 -8.45
N VAL A 27 10.84 -3.06 -9.52
CA VAL A 27 11.89 -3.93 -10.07
C VAL A 27 13.07 -3.10 -10.58
N ASP A 28 12.80 -2.02 -11.31
CA ASP A 28 13.83 -1.11 -11.85
C ASP A 28 14.61 -0.39 -10.74
N SER A 29 14.02 -0.24 -9.54
CA SER A 29 14.72 0.23 -8.35
C SER A 29 15.63 -0.84 -7.69
N GLY A 30 15.73 -2.03 -8.30
CA GLY A 30 16.59 -3.13 -7.86
C GLY A 30 16.01 -3.97 -6.73
N HIS A 31 14.70 -3.88 -6.46
CA HIS A 31 14.03 -4.65 -5.40
C HIS A 31 13.26 -5.85 -5.95
N THR A 32 13.14 -6.89 -5.12
CA THR A 32 12.24 -8.03 -5.38
C THR A 32 10.84 -7.72 -4.84
N LEU A 33 9.82 -8.24 -5.52
CA LEU A 33 8.42 -7.97 -5.21
C LEU A 33 7.61 -9.27 -5.18
N CYS A 34 6.70 -9.39 -4.21
CA CYS A 34 5.65 -10.41 -4.17
C CYS A 34 4.30 -9.74 -4.50
N VAL A 35 3.69 -10.12 -5.61
CA VAL A 35 2.37 -9.66 -6.02
C VAL A 35 1.33 -10.66 -5.53
N TYR A 36 0.30 -10.17 -4.82
CA TYR A 36 -0.85 -10.95 -4.42
C TYR A 36 -2.03 -10.63 -5.35
N ASP A 37 -2.35 -11.59 -6.21
CA ASP A 37 -3.50 -11.49 -7.13
C ASP A 37 -4.79 -11.90 -6.41
N ASP A 38 -5.64 -10.94 -6.09
CA ASP A 38 -6.89 -11.16 -5.37
C ASP A 38 -8.05 -11.52 -6.32
N ASN A 39 -7.98 -12.69 -6.93
CA ASN A 39 -9.02 -13.23 -7.82
C ASN A 39 -9.30 -12.31 -9.02
N SER A 40 -8.26 -11.90 -9.75
CA SER A 40 -8.41 -11.19 -11.02
C SER A 40 -9.07 -12.08 -12.09
N LEU A 41 -9.61 -11.47 -13.13
CA LEU A 41 -10.11 -12.17 -14.31
C LEU A 41 -9.01 -13.03 -14.93
N LYS A 42 -9.36 -14.19 -15.50
CA LYS A 42 -8.39 -15.17 -16.02
C LYS A 42 -7.34 -14.58 -16.96
N ASP A 43 -7.75 -13.65 -17.84
CA ASP A 43 -6.81 -13.04 -18.78
C ASP A 43 -5.83 -12.09 -18.06
N ASN A 44 -6.27 -11.44 -17.02
CA ASN A 44 -5.44 -10.60 -16.16
C ASN A 44 -4.46 -11.43 -15.33
N ALA A 45 -4.92 -12.53 -14.73
CA ALA A 45 -4.06 -13.48 -14.01
C ALA A 45 -2.93 -14.01 -14.92
N LYS A 46 -3.25 -14.47 -16.16
CA LYS A 46 -2.25 -14.90 -17.13
C LYS A 46 -1.25 -13.81 -17.52
N ARG A 47 -1.69 -12.55 -17.60
CA ARG A 47 -0.78 -11.43 -17.86
C ARG A 47 0.17 -11.17 -16.68
N LEU A 48 -0.30 -11.35 -15.43
CA LEU A 48 0.55 -11.31 -14.24
C LEU A 48 1.60 -12.42 -14.28
N ASP A 49 1.23 -13.66 -14.64
CA ASP A 49 2.16 -14.78 -14.77
C ASP A 49 3.24 -14.50 -15.82
N LYS A 50 2.84 -13.95 -16.97
CA LYS A 50 3.77 -13.53 -18.00
C LYS A 50 4.73 -12.46 -17.47
N LEU A 51 4.20 -11.44 -16.81
CA LEU A 51 5.00 -10.38 -16.21
C LEU A 51 5.95 -10.91 -15.15
N ALA A 52 5.51 -11.92 -14.35
CA ALA A 52 6.36 -12.58 -13.37
C ALA A 52 7.59 -13.23 -14.03
N THR A 53 7.39 -13.90 -15.16
CA THR A 53 8.50 -14.52 -15.92
C THR A 53 9.44 -13.45 -16.48
N GLU A 54 8.92 -12.31 -16.96
CA GLU A 54 9.72 -11.23 -17.55
C GLU A 54 10.53 -10.44 -16.51
N THR A 55 10.01 -10.29 -15.29
CA THR A 55 10.55 -9.36 -14.28
C THR A 55 11.12 -10.07 -13.04
N ASN A 56 11.05 -11.40 -13.00
CA ASN A 56 11.50 -12.22 -11.86
C ASN A 56 10.85 -11.83 -10.52
N ILE A 57 9.56 -11.44 -10.55
CA ILE A 57 8.75 -11.22 -9.36
C ILE A 57 8.05 -12.52 -8.96
N GLN A 58 7.65 -12.61 -7.69
CA GLN A 58 6.78 -13.68 -7.22
C GLN A 58 5.31 -13.26 -7.40
N VAL A 59 4.46 -14.14 -7.93
CA VAL A 59 3.00 -13.97 -7.94
C VAL A 59 2.37 -15.05 -7.08
N VAL A 60 1.45 -14.65 -6.22
CA VAL A 60 0.64 -15.54 -5.38
C VAL A 60 -0.83 -15.30 -5.74
N HIS A 61 -1.46 -16.29 -6.35
CA HIS A 61 -2.90 -16.23 -6.64
C HIS A 61 -3.67 -16.60 -5.37
N ILE A 62 -4.49 -15.68 -4.89
CA ILE A 62 -5.30 -15.90 -3.68
C ILE A 62 -6.36 -16.99 -3.91
N SER A 63 -6.81 -17.17 -5.16
CA SER A 63 -7.69 -18.29 -5.57
C SER A 63 -7.12 -19.68 -5.26
N ASP A 64 -5.80 -19.82 -5.17
CA ASP A 64 -5.17 -21.10 -4.84
C ASP A 64 -5.16 -21.38 -3.33
N LEU A 65 -5.47 -20.37 -2.52
CA LEU A 65 -5.40 -20.41 -1.06
C LEU A 65 -6.78 -20.38 -0.38
N THR A 66 -7.80 -19.85 -1.05
CA THR A 66 -9.15 -19.73 -0.51
C THR A 66 -10.20 -19.58 -1.61
N ASP A 67 -11.38 -20.16 -1.38
CA ASP A 67 -12.57 -19.98 -2.22
C ASP A 67 -13.34 -18.69 -1.87
N HIS A 68 -12.88 -17.93 -0.87
CA HIS A 68 -13.56 -16.71 -0.46
C HIS A 68 -13.47 -15.65 -1.58
N PRO A 69 -14.59 -15.02 -1.96
CA PRO A 69 -14.59 -13.99 -2.99
C PRO A 69 -13.78 -12.76 -2.52
N SER A 70 -13.17 -12.06 -3.49
CA SER A 70 -12.51 -10.78 -3.21
C SER A 70 -13.50 -9.78 -2.55
N PRO A 71 -13.03 -8.95 -1.57
CA PRO A 71 -11.63 -8.70 -1.25
C PRO A 71 -11.06 -9.62 -0.17
N ASN A 72 -9.85 -10.10 -0.39
CA ASN A 72 -9.09 -10.93 0.55
C ASN A 72 -7.91 -10.18 1.20
N TYR A 73 -8.00 -8.85 1.29
CA TYR A 73 -6.88 -8.02 1.74
C TYR A 73 -6.37 -8.37 3.15
N ARG A 74 -7.27 -8.78 4.05
CA ARG A 74 -6.87 -9.28 5.38
C ARG A 74 -5.96 -10.50 5.26
N LEU A 75 -6.33 -11.48 4.44
CA LEU A 75 -5.52 -12.69 4.23
C LEU A 75 -4.15 -12.32 3.66
N VAL A 76 -4.09 -11.41 2.69
CA VAL A 76 -2.83 -10.91 2.13
C VAL A 76 -1.94 -10.32 3.23
N LEU A 77 -2.47 -9.48 4.11
CA LEU A 77 -1.71 -8.88 5.21
C LEU A 77 -1.19 -9.93 6.19
N GLN A 78 -1.99 -10.94 6.52
CA GLN A 78 -1.60 -12.04 7.41
C GLN A 78 -0.47 -12.91 6.81
N LEU A 79 -0.59 -13.25 5.52
CA LEU A 79 0.46 -13.99 4.80
C LEU A 79 1.76 -13.17 4.72
N ALA A 80 1.65 -11.90 4.39
CA ALA A 80 2.80 -10.99 4.29
C ALA A 80 3.50 -10.78 5.63
N GLN A 81 2.74 -10.63 6.74
CA GLN A 81 3.31 -10.56 8.08
C GLN A 81 4.08 -11.84 8.42
N LYS A 82 3.46 -13.01 8.21
CA LYS A 82 4.09 -14.31 8.48
C LYS A 82 5.41 -14.45 7.70
N GLN A 83 5.40 -14.11 6.41
CA GLN A 83 6.59 -14.22 5.56
C GLN A 83 7.68 -13.25 6.01
N ALA A 84 7.34 -11.98 6.24
CA ALA A 84 8.28 -10.97 6.69
C ALA A 84 8.93 -11.35 8.04
N LEU A 85 8.16 -11.90 8.98
CA LEU A 85 8.67 -12.38 10.26
C LEU A 85 9.58 -13.60 10.11
N THR A 86 9.22 -14.56 9.26
CA THR A 86 10.02 -15.75 8.96
C THR A 86 11.37 -15.37 8.38
N GLU A 87 11.41 -14.38 7.49
CA GLU A 87 12.63 -13.87 6.85
C GLU A 87 13.37 -12.81 7.70
N ASN A 88 12.84 -12.44 8.85
CA ASN A 88 13.34 -11.36 9.71
C ASN A 88 13.48 -10.02 8.96
N LYS A 89 12.52 -9.69 8.12
CA LYS A 89 12.46 -8.49 7.28
C LYS A 89 11.42 -7.49 7.77
N HIS A 90 11.52 -6.25 7.31
CA HIS A 90 10.45 -5.27 7.36
C HIS A 90 9.46 -5.56 6.23
N LEU A 91 8.18 -5.27 6.44
CA LEU A 91 7.15 -5.40 5.42
C LEU A 91 6.92 -4.05 4.73
N VAL A 92 7.02 -4.00 3.41
CA VAL A 92 6.61 -2.83 2.63
C VAL A 92 5.37 -3.18 1.82
N ILE A 93 4.38 -2.32 1.89
CA ILE A 93 3.16 -2.41 1.09
C ILE A 93 3.19 -1.27 0.09
N VAL A 94 3.04 -1.60 -1.20
CA VAL A 94 2.88 -0.62 -2.29
C VAL A 94 1.59 -0.96 -3.03
N GLU A 95 0.67 -0.01 -3.13
CA GLU A 95 -0.58 -0.22 -3.89
C GLU A 95 -0.32 -0.19 -5.40
N SER A 96 -1.14 -0.92 -6.16
CA SER A 96 -0.98 -1.14 -7.60
C SER A 96 -1.17 0.10 -8.49
N ASP A 97 -1.58 1.23 -7.91
CA ASP A 97 -1.71 2.53 -8.57
C ASP A 97 -0.70 3.57 -8.05
N VAL A 98 0.40 3.08 -7.45
CA VAL A 98 1.47 3.92 -6.89
C VAL A 98 2.79 3.64 -7.61
N MET A 99 3.43 4.70 -8.14
CA MET A 99 4.76 4.65 -8.75
C MET A 99 5.78 5.23 -7.78
N ILE A 100 6.73 4.40 -7.36
CA ILE A 100 7.85 4.82 -6.52
C ILE A 100 8.97 5.44 -7.35
N GLN A 101 9.82 6.24 -6.71
CA GLN A 101 11.10 6.68 -7.27
C GLN A 101 12.20 5.65 -6.95
N PRO A 102 13.31 5.60 -7.70
CA PRO A 102 14.37 4.61 -7.48
C PRO A 102 14.89 4.54 -6.04
N GLU A 103 14.99 5.70 -5.36
CA GLU A 103 15.53 5.80 -4.00
C GLU A 103 14.47 5.68 -2.89
N THR A 104 13.19 5.61 -3.26
CA THR A 104 12.08 5.70 -2.29
C THR A 104 12.22 4.70 -1.14
N LEU A 105 12.43 3.43 -1.47
CA LEU A 105 12.46 2.36 -0.47
C LEU A 105 13.76 2.40 0.37
N ASN A 106 14.88 2.74 -0.25
CA ASN A 106 16.16 2.90 0.46
C ASN A 106 16.06 4.02 1.49
N ARG A 107 15.50 5.16 1.13
CA ARG A 107 15.26 6.28 2.04
C ARG A 107 14.30 5.94 3.17
N MET A 108 13.28 5.12 2.92
CA MET A 108 12.39 4.64 3.99
C MET A 108 13.12 3.77 5.01
N VAL A 109 14.08 2.95 4.56
CA VAL A 109 14.91 2.11 5.46
C VAL A 109 15.85 2.97 6.33
N GLU A 110 16.35 4.08 5.81
CA GLU A 110 17.21 5.02 6.57
C GLU A 110 16.48 5.68 7.75
N GLU A 111 15.16 5.82 7.68
CA GLU A 111 14.32 6.35 8.76
C GLU A 111 14.07 5.33 9.90
N ILE A 112 14.47 4.08 9.74
CA ILE A 112 14.24 3.04 10.76
C ILE A 112 15.20 3.24 11.92
N GLN A 113 14.63 3.55 13.07
CA GLN A 113 15.31 3.70 14.35
C GLN A 113 14.54 2.88 15.40
N PRO A 114 15.11 2.66 16.59
CA PRO A 114 14.35 2.09 17.70
C PRO A 114 13.03 2.82 17.94
N GLU A 115 11.98 2.07 18.26
CA GLU A 115 10.63 2.58 18.50
C GLU A 115 9.92 3.16 17.25
N VAL A 116 10.46 3.03 16.04
CA VAL A 116 9.74 3.34 14.82
C VAL A 116 8.90 2.12 14.42
N GLY A 117 7.59 2.32 14.34
CA GLY A 117 6.64 1.27 13.90
C GLY A 117 6.35 1.32 12.42
N MET A 118 6.15 2.53 11.88
CA MET A 118 5.78 2.72 10.48
C MET A 118 6.52 3.90 9.86
N VAL A 119 6.90 3.75 8.59
CA VAL A 119 7.41 4.83 7.74
C VAL A 119 6.57 4.88 6.48
N ALA A 120 5.98 6.02 6.16
CA ALA A 120 5.17 6.20 4.95
C ALA A 120 5.72 7.31 4.07
N ALA A 121 5.69 7.11 2.76
CA ALA A 121 5.92 8.14 1.76
C ALA A 121 4.64 8.95 1.51
N VAL A 122 4.75 10.26 1.30
CA VAL A 122 3.59 11.06 0.88
C VAL A 122 3.22 10.75 -0.56
N THR A 123 1.93 10.91 -0.87
CA THR A 123 1.42 10.75 -2.22
C THR A 123 1.23 12.10 -2.89
N VAL A 124 1.61 12.17 -4.17
CA VAL A 124 1.42 13.34 -5.03
C VAL A 124 0.77 12.94 -6.34
N ASP A 125 0.13 13.89 -6.99
CA ASP A 125 -0.33 13.76 -8.37
C ASP A 125 0.78 14.10 -9.40
N GLU A 126 0.45 14.05 -10.68
CA GLU A 126 1.38 14.34 -11.78
C GLU A 126 1.90 15.79 -11.77
N ASN A 127 1.23 16.71 -11.05
CA ASN A 127 1.67 18.09 -10.87
C ASN A 127 2.53 18.27 -9.59
N GLY A 128 2.81 17.19 -8.85
CA GLY A 128 3.54 17.24 -7.58
C GLY A 128 2.71 17.74 -6.40
N GLU A 129 1.39 17.89 -6.56
CA GLU A 129 0.51 18.32 -5.49
C GLU A 129 0.08 17.13 -4.62
N TYR A 130 0.14 17.30 -3.28
CA TYR A 130 -0.31 16.27 -2.36
C TYR A 130 -1.73 15.80 -2.67
N ASN A 131 -1.92 14.52 -2.89
CA ASN A 131 -3.23 13.96 -3.21
C ASN A 131 -3.77 13.03 -2.10
N PHE A 132 -4.77 12.22 -2.40
CA PHE A 132 -5.31 11.24 -1.45
C PHE A 132 -4.23 10.21 -1.05
N PRO A 133 -4.09 9.85 0.23
CA PRO A 133 -4.86 10.33 1.40
C PRO A 133 -4.31 11.59 2.05
N TYR A 134 -3.19 12.13 1.60
CA TYR A 134 -2.43 13.19 2.26
C TYR A 134 -2.79 14.61 1.77
N HIS A 135 -3.90 14.81 1.08
CA HIS A 135 -4.35 16.11 0.59
C HIS A 135 -4.49 17.19 1.69
N TYR A 136 -4.64 16.80 2.96
CA TYR A 136 -4.65 17.74 4.09
C TYR A 136 -3.31 18.47 4.28
N LEU A 137 -2.21 17.95 3.73
CA LEU A 137 -0.90 18.59 3.76
C LEU A 137 -0.82 19.84 2.85
N ARG A 138 -1.77 20.03 1.96
CA ARG A 138 -1.91 21.26 1.15
C ARG A 138 -2.16 22.51 2.01
N ARG A 139 -2.57 22.34 3.27
CA ARG A 139 -2.77 23.47 4.20
C ARG A 139 -1.45 24.18 4.48
N LEU A 140 -1.51 25.53 4.59
CA LEU A 140 -0.34 26.40 4.73
C LEU A 140 0.62 25.95 5.85
N ARG A 141 0.09 25.52 6.98
CA ARG A 141 0.90 25.03 8.13
C ARG A 141 1.84 23.87 7.80
N TYR A 142 1.51 23.03 6.80
CA TYR A 142 2.37 21.92 6.38
C TYR A 142 3.31 22.32 5.25
N ARG A 143 2.93 23.28 4.40
CA ARG A 143 3.78 23.81 3.31
C ARG A 143 5.02 24.53 3.84
N CYS A 144 4.91 25.12 5.05
CA CYS A 144 6.02 25.86 5.67
C CYS A 144 6.89 24.99 6.58
N LEU A 145 6.68 23.66 6.64
CA LEU A 145 7.52 22.79 7.46
C LEU A 145 8.90 22.63 6.82
N ALA A 146 9.93 23.06 7.54
CA ALA A 146 11.32 22.80 7.17
C ALA A 146 11.71 21.30 7.36
N LYS A 147 10.90 20.54 8.08
CA LYS A 147 11.16 19.12 8.37
C LYS A 147 10.80 18.26 7.18
N LYS A 148 11.74 17.42 6.77
CA LYS A 148 11.59 16.43 5.71
C LYS A 148 10.72 15.24 6.15
N THR A 149 10.86 14.83 7.41
CA THR A 149 10.08 13.75 8.03
C THR A 149 9.36 14.26 9.27
N ILE A 150 8.09 13.92 9.42
CA ILE A 150 7.27 14.29 10.57
C ILE A 150 6.75 13.05 11.29
N GLN A 151 6.80 13.09 12.63
CA GLN A 151 6.08 12.11 13.44
C GLN A 151 4.60 12.50 13.52
N THR A 152 3.72 11.54 13.35
CA THR A 152 2.28 11.79 13.42
C THR A 152 1.53 10.62 14.09
N LYS A 153 0.44 10.96 14.80
CA LYS A 153 -0.52 9.98 15.32
C LYS A 153 -1.70 9.76 14.34
N LYS A 154 -1.68 10.44 13.20
CA LYS A 154 -2.69 10.24 12.16
C LYS A 154 -2.47 8.90 11.47
N ARG A 155 -3.57 8.37 10.92
CA ARG A 155 -3.55 7.17 10.09
C ARG A 155 -2.64 7.36 8.87
N PHE A 156 -1.95 6.30 8.49
CA PHE A 156 -1.30 6.17 7.20
C PHE A 156 -2.22 5.40 6.24
N SER A 157 -2.00 5.59 4.96
CA SER A 157 -2.52 4.68 3.94
C SER A 157 -1.42 3.75 3.48
N PHE A 158 -1.76 2.56 3.07
CA PHE A 158 -0.80 1.60 2.54
C PHE A 158 -0.36 1.89 1.09
N CYS A 159 -0.63 3.10 0.57
CA CYS A 159 -0.17 3.49 -0.77
C CYS A 159 1.32 3.18 -0.99
N CYS A 160 2.20 3.64 -0.08
CA CYS A 160 3.60 3.22 0.02
C CYS A 160 4.04 3.33 1.47
N THR A 161 4.01 2.22 2.20
CA THR A 161 4.25 2.22 3.65
C THR A 161 5.07 1.01 4.08
N LEU A 162 6.11 1.29 4.85
CA LEU A 162 6.95 0.32 5.51
C LEU A 162 6.46 0.09 6.95
N LEU A 163 6.27 -1.16 7.31
CA LEU A 163 5.97 -1.66 8.65
C LEU A 163 7.24 -2.32 9.19
N THR A 164 7.77 -1.82 10.30
CA THR A 164 9.02 -2.34 10.84
C THR A 164 8.85 -3.75 11.41
N ASN A 165 9.91 -4.53 11.40
CA ASN A 165 9.90 -5.86 12.01
C ASN A 165 9.52 -5.79 13.51
N GLU A 166 9.84 -4.69 14.20
CA GLU A 166 9.42 -4.44 15.58
C GLU A 166 7.90 -4.36 15.70
N LEU A 167 7.25 -3.58 14.82
CA LEU A 167 5.78 -3.52 14.79
C LEU A 167 5.18 -4.89 14.45
N LEU A 168 5.71 -5.59 13.44
CA LEU A 168 5.20 -6.89 13.02
C LEU A 168 5.26 -7.94 14.14
N ARG A 169 6.27 -7.88 15.02
CA ARG A 169 6.39 -8.77 16.19
C ARG A 169 5.42 -8.43 17.32
N LYS A 170 5.05 -7.16 17.47
CA LYS A 170 4.19 -6.67 18.54
C LYS A 170 2.70 -6.70 18.18
N ALA A 171 2.37 -6.59 16.88
CA ALA A 171 1.01 -6.53 16.37
C ALA A 171 0.65 -7.85 15.67
N ASP A 172 -0.39 -8.53 16.13
CA ASP A 172 -0.87 -9.78 15.51
C ASP A 172 -1.97 -9.50 14.48
N PHE A 173 -1.66 -9.68 13.20
CA PHE A 173 -2.63 -9.45 12.12
C PHE A 173 -3.72 -10.52 12.04
N GLN A 174 -3.63 -11.62 12.80
CA GLN A 174 -4.75 -12.55 12.96
C GLN A 174 -5.93 -11.89 13.68
N LEU A 175 -5.65 -10.87 14.52
CA LEU A 175 -6.66 -10.11 15.28
C LEU A 175 -7.33 -9.00 14.45
N LEU A 176 -6.97 -8.81 13.19
CA LEU A 176 -7.66 -7.87 12.29
C LEU A 176 -9.13 -8.28 12.11
N ASP A 177 -10.03 -7.33 12.33
CA ASP A 177 -11.49 -7.56 12.24
C ASP A 177 -11.91 -7.88 10.79
N PRO A 178 -12.45 -9.07 10.52
CA PRO A 178 -12.84 -9.49 9.16
C PRO A 178 -14.01 -8.68 8.58
N THR A 179 -14.76 -7.96 9.42
CA THR A 179 -15.90 -7.15 8.98
C THR A 179 -15.49 -5.75 8.50
N LYS A 180 -14.21 -5.40 8.66
CA LYS A 180 -13.66 -4.09 8.28
C LYS A 180 -12.68 -4.22 7.12
N ASN A 181 -12.46 -3.10 6.43
CA ASN A 181 -11.57 -3.02 5.27
C ASN A 181 -10.54 -1.88 5.36
N TRP A 182 -10.50 -1.12 6.47
CA TRP A 182 -9.53 -0.04 6.72
C TRP A 182 -8.41 -0.51 7.65
N TYR A 183 -7.71 -1.56 7.24
CA TYR A 183 -6.62 -2.15 8.02
C TYR A 183 -5.43 -1.22 8.18
N ASP A 184 -5.20 -0.33 7.22
CA ASP A 184 -4.22 0.74 7.29
C ASP A 184 -4.45 1.66 8.51
N VAL A 185 -5.70 2.03 8.76
CA VAL A 185 -6.10 2.81 9.96
C VAL A 185 -5.87 2.01 11.23
N THR A 186 -6.32 0.77 11.25
CA THR A 186 -6.23 -0.11 12.43
C THR A 186 -4.76 -0.33 12.82
N ILE A 187 -3.90 -0.69 11.87
CA ILE A 187 -2.49 -0.95 12.11
C ILE A 187 -1.75 0.34 12.50
N SER A 188 -2.11 1.48 11.91
CA SER A 188 -1.56 2.78 12.31
C SER A 188 -1.86 3.11 13.78
N HIS A 189 -3.08 2.82 14.24
CA HIS A 189 -3.47 3.03 15.63
C HIS A 189 -2.80 2.01 16.57
N TRP A 190 -2.68 0.74 16.16
CA TRP A 190 -1.96 -0.27 16.93
C TRP A 190 -0.51 0.13 17.14
N SER A 191 0.17 0.62 16.10
CA SER A 191 1.54 1.11 16.21
C SER A 191 1.67 2.17 17.33
N VAL A 192 0.79 3.17 17.32
CA VAL A 192 0.78 4.23 18.36
C VAL A 192 0.43 3.66 19.74
N ALA A 193 -0.56 2.76 19.84
CA ALA A 193 -0.96 2.14 21.11
C ALA A 193 0.14 1.26 21.72
N LEU A 194 0.98 0.67 20.89
CA LEU A 194 2.16 -0.10 21.29
C LEU A 194 3.38 0.77 21.64
N GLY A 195 3.20 2.10 21.69
CA GLY A 195 4.27 3.06 22.02
C GLY A 195 5.23 3.34 20.87
N LEU A 196 4.91 2.89 19.64
CA LEU A 196 5.78 3.10 18.48
C LEU A 196 5.47 4.42 17.75
N ARG A 197 6.48 4.94 17.06
CA ARG A 197 6.39 6.18 16.29
C ARG A 197 6.01 5.88 14.84
N ASN A 198 5.10 6.66 14.29
CA ASN A 198 4.76 6.64 12.87
C ASN A 198 5.35 7.88 12.18
N LEU A 199 6.20 7.67 11.18
CA LEU A 199 6.95 8.69 10.47
C LEU A 199 6.41 8.88 9.06
N LEU A 200 6.07 10.12 8.69
CA LEU A 200 5.63 10.50 7.36
C LEU A 200 6.71 11.33 6.68
N MET A 201 7.26 10.82 5.58
CA MET A 201 8.31 11.46 4.80
C MET A 201 7.70 12.44 3.79
N LEU A 202 7.90 13.75 3.99
CA LEU A 202 7.35 14.80 3.13
C LEU A 202 8.20 15.05 1.89
N ASP A 203 9.48 14.70 1.94
CA ASP A 203 10.46 14.87 0.86
C ASP A 203 10.76 13.57 0.09
N ASN A 204 9.96 12.54 0.33
CA ASN A 204 10.02 11.26 -0.40
C ASN A 204 8.67 10.95 -1.06
N PRO A 205 8.22 11.79 -2.03
CA PRO A 205 6.91 11.64 -2.63
C PRO A 205 6.86 10.44 -3.58
N VAL A 206 5.72 9.75 -3.59
CA VAL A 206 5.36 8.75 -4.59
C VAL A 206 4.22 9.25 -5.46
N LEU A 207 4.26 8.95 -6.75
CA LEU A 207 3.19 9.30 -7.67
C LEU A 207 2.02 8.35 -7.48
N HIS A 208 0.85 8.86 -7.18
CA HIS A 208 -0.34 8.07 -6.91
C HIS A 208 -1.49 8.46 -7.83
N PHE A 209 -2.08 7.46 -8.47
CA PHE A 209 -3.24 7.57 -9.37
C PHE A 209 -4.52 7.09 -8.67
N PRO A 210 -5.13 7.91 -7.76
CA PRO A 210 -6.21 7.46 -6.92
C PRO A 210 -7.38 6.88 -7.71
N HIS A 211 -7.84 5.69 -7.30
CA HIS A 211 -8.97 5.00 -7.92
C HIS A 211 -8.76 4.57 -9.39
N ALA A 212 -7.52 4.44 -9.85
CA ALA A 212 -7.24 3.87 -11.17
C ALA A 212 -7.84 2.45 -11.29
N SER A 213 -7.79 1.68 -10.20
CA SER A 213 -8.43 0.34 -10.08
C SER A 213 -9.95 0.38 -9.89
N ARG A 214 -10.54 1.54 -9.58
CA ARG A 214 -11.98 1.69 -9.28
C ARG A 214 -12.55 2.92 -9.98
N PRO A 215 -12.67 2.92 -11.32
CA PRO A 215 -13.08 4.10 -12.09
C PRO A 215 -14.43 4.70 -11.67
N TRP A 216 -15.36 3.86 -11.14
CA TRP A 216 -16.65 4.31 -10.67
C TRP A 216 -16.55 5.28 -9.47
N LYS A 217 -15.48 5.23 -8.67
CA LYS A 217 -15.25 6.19 -7.57
C LYS A 217 -14.93 7.59 -8.06
N ARG A 218 -14.40 7.73 -9.29
CA ARG A 218 -14.19 9.04 -9.93
C ARG A 218 -15.50 9.79 -10.15
N LEU A 219 -16.62 9.08 -10.29
CA LEU A 219 -17.96 9.69 -10.40
C LEU A 219 -18.27 10.61 -9.22
N LYS A 220 -17.68 10.39 -8.04
CA LYS A 220 -17.85 11.30 -6.89
C LYS A 220 -17.47 12.75 -7.22
N TYR A 221 -16.51 12.93 -8.12
CA TYR A 221 -15.98 14.25 -8.49
C TYR A 221 -16.57 14.76 -9.81
N THR A 222 -16.96 13.86 -10.72
CA THR A 222 -17.47 14.21 -12.04
C THR A 222 -19.00 14.23 -12.11
N ASN A 223 -19.68 13.35 -11.38
CA ASN A 223 -21.14 13.28 -11.29
C ASN A 223 -21.56 12.73 -9.90
N PRO A 224 -21.60 13.59 -8.86
CA PRO A 224 -21.90 13.17 -7.49
C PRO A 224 -23.27 12.48 -7.34
N LEU A 225 -24.30 12.94 -8.08
CA LEU A 225 -25.62 12.33 -8.02
C LEU A 225 -25.60 10.87 -8.49
N LEU A 226 -24.96 10.60 -9.62
CA LEU A 226 -24.79 9.24 -10.13
C LEU A 226 -23.93 8.38 -9.20
N TYR A 227 -22.90 8.98 -8.59
CA TYR A 227 -22.07 8.29 -7.60
C TYR A 227 -22.90 7.81 -6.40
N TYR A 228 -23.65 8.72 -5.75
CA TYR A 228 -24.45 8.37 -4.58
C TYR A 228 -25.59 7.41 -4.94
N TRP A 229 -26.23 7.58 -6.10
CA TRP A 229 -27.23 6.66 -6.59
C TRP A 229 -26.67 5.23 -6.75
N ARG A 230 -25.53 5.07 -7.43
CA ARG A 230 -24.85 3.76 -7.57
C ARG A 230 -24.36 3.20 -6.24
N LYS A 231 -23.89 4.08 -5.35
CA LYS A 231 -23.47 3.68 -4.01
C LYS A 231 -24.61 3.02 -3.22
N PHE A 232 -25.79 3.64 -3.21
CA PHE A 232 -26.94 3.15 -2.44
C PHE A 232 -27.65 1.97 -3.13
N THR A 233 -27.84 2.00 -4.44
CA THR A 233 -28.62 0.99 -5.16
C THR A 233 -27.81 -0.26 -5.52
N GLN A 234 -26.49 -0.12 -5.78
CA GLN A 234 -25.63 -1.23 -6.21
C GLN A 234 -24.70 -1.72 -5.10
N HIS A 235 -24.82 -1.19 -3.89
CA HIS A 235 -24.01 -1.53 -2.71
C HIS A 235 -22.49 -1.59 -2.97
N LYS A 236 -21.99 -0.79 -3.91
CA LYS A 236 -20.59 -0.80 -4.37
C LYS A 236 -19.56 -0.36 -3.32
N ASP A 237 -19.99 0.13 -2.16
CA ASP A 237 -19.09 0.48 -1.05
C ASP A 237 -18.75 -0.72 -0.14
N ARG A 238 -19.37 -1.87 -0.36
CA ARG A 238 -19.10 -3.08 0.42
C ARG A 238 -17.97 -3.94 -0.14
N ILE A 239 -17.24 -3.37 -1.11
CA ILE A 239 -16.09 -4.03 -1.74
C ILE A 239 -14.83 -3.24 -1.44
#